data_a6cf8ac7dbbcc4a6a27ebb3c50057400
#
_entry.id   a6cf8ac7dbbcc4a6a27ebb3c50057400
#
_cell.length_a   1.000
_cell.length_b   1.000
_cell.length_c   1.000
_cell.angle_alpha   90.00
_cell.angle_beta   90.00
_cell.angle_gamma   90.00
#
_symmetry.space_group_name_H-M   'P 1'
#
loop_
_entity.id
_entity.type
_entity.pdbx_description
1 polymer ?
#
loop_
_entity_poly.entity_id
_entity_poly.type
_entity_poly.pdbx_seq_one_letter_code
_entity_poly.pdbx_strand_id
1 'polypeptide(L)'
;TGCAHLSDYPFQEYKISKFDTSTQKRAIAKTDMLKFTETSQPIGQKKYVELSKDIFIFSYLCGGINFTDIANLTQENIVNGRLHYIRQKTGKLIKIGIPQEAMQIIKKYTDESNGYLFPILNVKVHKTALQKQNRIHKIRGKVNDILKTLGKRLGIEANITTYVARHSFASVLKKSGVNIALISEALGHSDLATTQIYLDSFDNEQVDEAMKNLL
;
A
#
# COMPACT_ATOMS: atom_id res chain seq x y z
N THR A 1 24.12 -32.19 -25.31
CA THR A 1 23.72 -30.90 -24.74
C THR A 1 23.38 -29.97 -25.89
N GLY A 2 22.12 -30.01 -26.37
CA GLY A 2 21.66 -29.14 -27.46
C GLY A 2 21.54 -27.72 -26.94
N CYS A 3 22.40 -26.82 -27.41
CA CYS A 3 22.21 -25.38 -27.26
C CYS A 3 21.04 -24.99 -28.15
N ALA A 4 19.98 -24.38 -27.56
CA ALA A 4 18.93 -23.78 -28.35
C ALA A 4 19.52 -22.69 -29.24
N HIS A 5 19.12 -22.65 -30.51
CA HIS A 5 19.56 -21.61 -31.44
C HIS A 5 19.01 -20.26 -31.00
N LEU A 6 19.74 -19.17 -31.21
CA LEU A 6 19.27 -17.80 -30.95
C LEU A 6 17.94 -17.49 -31.66
N SER A 7 17.69 -18.14 -32.82
CA SER A 7 16.41 -18.08 -33.54
C SER A 7 15.22 -18.65 -32.77
N ASP A 8 15.47 -19.51 -31.78
CA ASP A 8 14.44 -20.18 -30.99
C ASP A 8 14.05 -19.36 -29.77
N TYR A 9 14.64 -18.17 -29.59
CA TYR A 9 14.31 -17.28 -28.49
C TYR A 9 12.99 -16.53 -28.76
N PRO A 10 11.90 -16.88 -28.07
CA PRO A 10 10.55 -16.42 -28.41
C PRO A 10 10.34 -14.90 -28.30
N PHE A 11 11.28 -14.20 -27.65
CA PHE A 11 11.21 -12.74 -27.46
C PHE A 11 12.02 -11.93 -28.46
N GLN A 12 12.61 -12.55 -29.47
CA GLN A 12 13.27 -11.80 -30.56
C GLN A 12 12.27 -10.97 -31.39
N GLU A 13 11.10 -11.53 -31.65
CA GLU A 13 10.03 -10.85 -32.41
C GLU A 13 9.00 -10.21 -31.46
N TYR A 14 8.90 -10.69 -30.23
CA TYR A 14 7.93 -10.25 -29.22
C TYR A 14 8.51 -9.13 -28.36
N LYS A 15 8.26 -7.88 -28.73
CA LYS A 15 8.62 -6.72 -27.90
C LYS A 15 7.54 -6.49 -26.85
N ILE A 16 7.85 -6.79 -25.58
CA ILE A 16 6.95 -6.55 -24.43
C ILE A 16 6.51 -5.07 -24.36
N SER A 17 7.32 -4.14 -24.86
CA SER A 17 7.00 -2.71 -24.96
C SER A 17 5.83 -2.36 -25.90
N LYS A 18 5.36 -3.31 -26.74
CA LYS A 18 4.18 -3.11 -27.59
C LYS A 18 2.85 -3.32 -26.89
N PHE A 19 2.87 -3.93 -25.69
CA PHE A 19 1.64 -4.13 -24.94
C PHE A 19 1.27 -2.86 -24.18
N ASP A 20 -0.01 -2.50 -24.24
CA ASP A 20 -0.56 -1.44 -23.40
C ASP A 20 -0.37 -1.84 -21.93
N THR A 21 0.53 -1.13 -21.26
CA THR A 21 0.80 -1.31 -19.82
C THR A 21 -0.06 -0.37 -18.98
N SER A 22 -1.06 0.29 -19.60
CA SER A 22 -1.98 1.16 -18.86
C SER A 22 -2.69 0.34 -17.77
N THR A 23 -2.46 0.73 -16.53
CA THR A 23 -3.13 0.11 -15.38
C THR A 23 -4.39 0.91 -15.06
N GLN A 24 -5.52 0.23 -14.88
CA GLN A 24 -6.74 0.88 -14.42
C GLN A 24 -6.47 1.72 -13.17
N LYS A 25 -7.05 2.92 -13.11
CA LYS A 25 -7.01 3.80 -11.93
C LYS A 25 -7.57 3.04 -10.72
N ARG A 26 -6.71 2.77 -9.74
CA ARG A 26 -7.09 2.03 -8.52
C ARG A 26 -7.15 2.93 -7.28
N ALA A 27 -6.75 4.19 -7.41
CA ALA A 27 -6.81 5.14 -6.32
C ALA A 27 -8.26 5.57 -6.04
N ILE A 28 -8.57 5.81 -4.77
CA ILE A 28 -9.81 6.44 -4.35
C ILE A 28 -9.53 7.85 -3.85
N ALA A 29 -10.55 8.72 -3.89
CA ALA A 29 -10.46 10.09 -3.44
C ALA A 29 -10.24 10.19 -1.92
N LYS A 30 -9.71 11.33 -1.45
CA LYS A 30 -9.55 11.61 -0.01
C LYS A 30 -10.89 11.50 0.73
N THR A 31 -11.98 11.96 0.12
CA THR A 31 -13.34 11.85 0.67
C THR A 31 -13.77 10.41 0.90
N ASP A 32 -13.44 9.50 -0.02
CA ASP A 32 -13.73 8.08 0.13
C ASP A 32 -12.84 7.41 1.20
N MET A 33 -11.59 7.85 1.34
CA MET A 33 -10.75 7.43 2.48
C MET A 33 -11.35 7.81 3.82
N LEU A 34 -11.93 9.00 3.94
CA LEU A 34 -12.60 9.45 5.17
C LEU A 34 -13.80 8.59 5.52
N LYS A 35 -14.60 8.11 4.55
CA LYS A 35 -15.69 7.16 4.80
C LYS A 35 -15.23 5.90 5.54
N PHE A 36 -14.01 5.40 5.23
CA PHE A 36 -13.44 4.27 5.97
C PHE A 36 -13.13 4.62 7.43
N THR A 37 -12.69 5.84 7.73
CA THR A 37 -12.37 6.27 9.10
C THR A 37 -13.63 6.43 9.96
N GLU A 38 -14.71 6.92 9.39
CA GLU A 38 -15.96 7.25 10.08
C GLU A 38 -16.88 6.02 10.29
N THR A 39 -16.65 4.94 9.51
CA THR A 39 -17.51 3.76 9.58
C THR A 39 -17.30 2.98 10.87
N SER A 40 -18.33 2.97 11.73
CA SER A 40 -18.38 2.20 12.98
C SER A 40 -19.11 0.84 12.84
N GLN A 41 -19.57 0.49 11.64
CA GLN A 41 -20.48 -0.64 11.41
C GLN A 41 -19.81 -2.01 11.56
N PRO A 42 -20.30 -2.89 12.44
CA PRO A 42 -19.86 -4.26 12.57
C PRO A 42 -20.43 -5.12 11.42
N ILE A 43 -19.59 -5.78 10.66
CA ILE A 43 -19.99 -6.71 9.61
C ILE A 43 -19.28 -8.03 9.84
N GLY A 44 -20.04 -9.06 10.20
CA GLY A 44 -19.49 -10.41 10.35
C GLY A 44 -18.56 -10.55 11.58
N GLN A 45 -17.46 -11.30 11.43
CA GLN A 45 -16.48 -11.46 12.51
C GLN A 45 -15.82 -10.12 12.84
N LYS A 46 -16.37 -9.41 13.80
CA LYS A 46 -16.04 -8.03 14.23
C LYS A 46 -14.51 -7.75 14.25
N LYS A 47 -13.73 -8.71 14.79
CA LYS A 47 -12.27 -8.60 14.92
C LYS A 47 -11.54 -8.43 13.57
N TYR A 48 -11.91 -9.20 12.53
CA TYR A 48 -11.23 -9.12 11.23
C TYR A 48 -11.71 -7.94 10.39
N VAL A 49 -12.95 -7.51 10.55
CA VAL A 49 -13.48 -6.33 9.85
C VAL A 49 -12.75 -5.09 10.32
N GLU A 50 -12.62 -4.94 11.64
CA GLU A 50 -11.92 -3.84 12.26
C GLU A 50 -10.44 -3.84 11.88
N LEU A 51 -9.76 -4.98 11.99
CA LEU A 51 -8.37 -5.13 11.57
C LEU A 51 -8.17 -4.77 10.09
N SER A 52 -9.08 -5.19 9.20
CA SER A 52 -8.98 -4.90 7.77
C SER A 52 -9.06 -3.41 7.47
N LYS A 53 -10.01 -2.73 8.11
CA LYS A 53 -10.18 -1.28 8.04
C LYS A 53 -8.94 -0.57 8.55
N ASP A 54 -8.49 -0.92 9.73
CA ASP A 54 -7.37 -0.26 10.39
C ASP A 54 -6.04 -0.47 9.62
N ILE A 55 -5.79 -1.66 9.07
CA ILE A 55 -4.64 -1.91 8.19
C ILE A 55 -4.71 -1.05 6.93
N PHE A 56 -5.89 -0.90 6.32
CA PHE A 56 -6.07 -0.08 5.14
C PHE A 56 -5.77 1.40 5.42
N ILE A 57 -6.32 1.93 6.50
CA ILE A 57 -6.09 3.31 6.96
C ILE A 57 -4.62 3.50 7.35
N PHE A 58 -4.04 2.57 8.11
CA PHE A 58 -2.63 2.61 8.50
C PHE A 58 -1.70 2.63 7.28
N SER A 59 -1.97 1.77 6.30
CA SER A 59 -1.20 1.76 5.05
C SER A 59 -1.25 3.13 4.37
N TYR A 60 -2.43 3.73 4.24
CA TYR A 60 -2.60 5.04 3.63
C TYR A 60 -1.85 6.15 4.40
N LEU A 61 -1.96 6.19 5.71
CA LEU A 61 -1.34 7.21 6.57
C LEU A 61 0.19 7.06 6.66
N CYS A 62 0.71 5.83 6.51
CA CYS A 62 2.13 5.52 6.64
C CYS A 62 2.80 5.25 5.27
N GLY A 63 2.63 6.17 4.31
CA GLY A 63 3.37 6.17 3.04
C GLY A 63 2.96 5.07 2.07
N GLY A 64 1.75 4.53 2.18
CA GLY A 64 1.31 3.43 1.33
C GLY A 64 2.08 2.14 1.59
N ILE A 65 2.48 1.86 2.83
CA ILE A 65 3.21 0.64 3.22
C ILE A 65 2.44 -0.61 2.81
N ASN A 66 3.14 -1.58 2.21
CA ASN A 66 2.50 -2.81 1.73
C ASN A 66 2.07 -3.72 2.87
N PHE A 67 1.04 -4.53 2.63
CA PHE A 67 0.52 -5.50 3.61
C PHE A 67 1.60 -6.46 4.16
N THR A 68 2.51 -6.92 3.31
CA THR A 68 3.62 -7.80 3.73
C THR A 68 4.56 -7.09 4.69
N ASP A 69 4.87 -5.82 4.43
CA ASP A 69 5.72 -5.01 5.30
C ASP A 69 5.00 -4.75 6.64
N ILE A 70 3.71 -4.38 6.62
CA ILE A 70 2.88 -4.20 7.82
C ILE A 70 2.87 -5.47 8.69
N ALA A 71 2.74 -6.65 8.07
CA ALA A 71 2.69 -7.92 8.78
C ALA A 71 3.97 -8.25 9.54
N ASN A 72 5.11 -7.70 9.12
CA ASN A 72 6.41 -7.93 9.73
C ASN A 72 6.85 -6.82 10.70
N LEU A 73 6.07 -5.77 10.88
CA LEU A 73 6.41 -4.69 11.80
C LEU A 73 6.42 -5.18 13.25
N THR A 74 7.45 -4.77 13.98
CA THR A 74 7.64 -4.98 15.41
C THR A 74 7.76 -3.63 16.15
N GLN A 75 7.79 -3.62 17.46
CA GLN A 75 7.97 -2.41 18.24
C GLN A 75 9.31 -1.70 17.93
N GLU A 76 10.33 -2.44 17.54
CA GLU A 76 11.65 -1.92 17.16
C GLU A 76 11.61 -1.03 15.89
N ASN A 77 10.57 -1.17 15.07
CA ASN A 77 10.36 -0.33 13.91
C ASN A 77 9.88 1.09 14.25
N ILE A 78 9.51 1.36 15.51
CA ILE A 78 9.08 2.66 15.97
C ILE A 78 10.25 3.36 16.67
N VAL A 79 10.85 4.35 16.01
CA VAL A 79 11.99 5.09 16.51
C VAL A 79 11.68 6.58 16.54
N ASN A 80 11.65 7.19 17.70
CA ASN A 80 11.38 8.62 17.88
C ASN A 80 10.13 9.13 17.15
N GLY A 81 9.02 8.38 17.24
CA GLY A 81 7.75 8.72 16.57
C GLY A 81 7.75 8.53 15.06
N ARG A 82 8.75 7.86 14.52
CA ARG A 82 8.87 7.53 13.09
C ARG A 82 8.86 6.03 12.88
N LEU A 83 8.28 5.60 11.77
CA LEU A 83 8.31 4.22 11.31
C LEU A 83 9.57 3.98 10.47
N HIS A 84 10.45 3.10 10.93
CA HIS A 84 11.67 2.69 10.25
C HIS A 84 11.54 1.22 9.85
N TYR A 85 11.52 0.93 8.55
CA TYR A 85 11.47 -0.46 8.09
C TYR A 85 12.20 -0.65 6.77
N ILE A 86 12.68 -1.85 6.53
CA ILE A 86 13.26 -2.26 5.25
C ILE A 86 12.14 -2.85 4.39
N ARG A 87 11.87 -2.22 3.26
CA ARG A 87 10.85 -2.69 2.32
C ARG A 87 11.23 -4.05 1.75
N GLN A 88 10.43 -5.07 1.98
CA GLN A 88 10.70 -6.46 1.58
C GLN A 88 10.96 -6.62 0.07
N LYS A 89 10.26 -5.86 -0.78
CA LYS A 89 10.38 -5.99 -2.24
C LYS A 89 11.68 -5.39 -2.80
N THR A 90 12.21 -4.31 -2.20
CA THR A 90 13.30 -3.51 -2.78
C THR A 90 14.53 -3.41 -1.91
N GLY A 91 14.48 -3.90 -0.66
CA GLY A 91 15.57 -3.75 0.32
C GLY A 91 15.82 -2.30 0.78
N LYS A 92 15.00 -1.34 0.35
CA LYS A 92 15.18 0.08 0.67
C LYS A 92 14.71 0.37 2.11
N LEU A 93 15.53 1.09 2.86
CA LEU A 93 15.15 1.61 4.17
C LEU A 93 14.18 2.77 4.01
N ILE A 94 13.02 2.66 4.64
CA ILE A 94 11.99 3.70 4.67
C ILE A 94 11.93 4.29 6.07
N LYS A 95 11.88 5.63 6.15
CA LYS A 95 11.75 6.40 7.39
C LYS A 95 10.63 7.41 7.23
N ILE A 96 9.46 7.16 7.80
CA ILE A 96 8.29 8.02 7.66
C ILE A 96 7.75 8.42 9.04
N GLY A 97 7.26 9.66 9.19
CA GLY A 97 6.56 10.09 10.39
C GLY A 97 5.26 9.29 10.60
N ILE A 98 4.94 8.99 11.84
CA ILE A 98 3.69 8.31 12.18
C ILE A 98 2.68 9.38 12.63
N PRO A 99 1.61 9.65 11.85
CA PRO A 99 0.53 10.53 12.29
C PRO A 99 -0.15 10.00 13.55
N GLN A 100 -0.79 10.89 14.30
CA GLN A 100 -1.45 10.55 15.57
C GLN A 100 -2.50 9.44 15.41
N GLU A 101 -3.26 9.48 14.33
CA GLU A 101 -4.29 8.48 14.01
C GLU A 101 -3.67 7.10 13.74
N ALA A 102 -2.54 7.04 13.04
CA ALA A 102 -1.81 5.79 12.80
C ALA A 102 -1.21 5.25 14.10
N MET A 103 -0.74 6.12 14.99
CA MET A 103 -0.25 5.73 16.31
C MET A 103 -1.37 5.15 17.19
N GLN A 104 -2.59 5.69 17.10
CA GLN A 104 -3.75 5.13 17.80
C GLN A 104 -4.09 3.73 17.30
N ILE A 105 -4.00 3.51 15.99
CA ILE A 105 -4.17 2.17 15.38
C ILE A 105 -3.12 1.20 15.91
N ILE A 106 -1.85 1.60 15.96
CA ILE A 106 -0.77 0.76 16.52
C ILE A 106 -1.11 0.36 17.96
N LYS A 107 -1.40 1.33 18.83
CA LYS A 107 -1.70 1.10 20.24
C LYS A 107 -2.86 0.12 20.46
N LYS A 108 -3.86 0.12 19.58
CA LYS A 108 -5.01 -0.77 19.64
C LYS A 108 -4.64 -2.25 19.45
N TYR A 109 -3.59 -2.54 18.67
CA TYR A 109 -3.20 -3.90 18.31
C TYR A 109 -1.91 -4.38 18.97
N THR A 110 -1.17 -3.50 19.61
CA THR A 110 0.08 -3.86 20.28
C THR A 110 -0.21 -4.85 21.43
N ASP A 111 0.29 -6.06 21.26
CA ASP A 111 0.30 -7.12 22.25
C ASP A 111 1.73 -7.64 22.34
N GLU A 112 2.41 -7.39 23.45
CA GLU A 112 3.81 -7.79 23.67
C GLU A 112 4.02 -9.29 23.52
N SER A 113 3.01 -10.11 23.83
CA SER A 113 3.07 -11.56 23.68
C SER A 113 3.13 -12.03 22.23
N ASN A 114 2.68 -11.18 21.28
CA ASN A 114 2.59 -11.49 19.86
C ASN A 114 3.93 -11.29 19.13
N GLY A 115 4.76 -10.34 19.58
CA GLY A 115 6.02 -9.96 18.97
C GLY A 115 5.93 -9.14 17.67
N TYR A 116 4.71 -8.81 17.22
CA TYR A 116 4.44 -7.95 16.04
C TYR A 116 3.44 -6.87 16.38
N LEU A 117 3.49 -5.72 15.67
CA LEU A 117 2.57 -4.60 15.90
C LEU A 117 1.11 -4.95 15.57
N PHE A 118 0.89 -5.85 14.61
CA PHE A 118 -0.43 -6.26 14.17
C PHE A 118 -0.64 -7.78 14.35
N PRO A 119 -1.84 -8.25 14.69
CA PRO A 119 -2.12 -9.66 14.95
C PRO A 119 -2.24 -10.49 13.67
N ILE A 120 -1.32 -10.29 12.71
CA ILE A 120 -1.22 -11.05 11.46
C ILE A 120 -0.29 -12.26 11.68
N LEU A 121 0.88 -12.01 12.22
CA LEU A 121 1.86 -13.01 12.60
C LEU A 121 1.90 -13.19 14.12
N ASN A 122 2.57 -14.23 14.57
CA ASN A 122 2.87 -14.51 15.97
C ASN A 122 4.21 -15.23 16.04
N VAL A 123 5.17 -14.71 16.83
CA VAL A 123 6.54 -15.25 16.94
C VAL A 123 6.59 -16.66 17.48
N LYS A 124 5.62 -17.06 18.34
CA LYS A 124 5.54 -18.39 18.92
C LYS A 124 5.03 -19.44 17.92
N VAL A 125 4.26 -19.02 16.92
CA VAL A 125 3.58 -19.90 15.95
C VAL A 125 4.29 -19.92 14.60
N HIS A 126 4.57 -18.73 14.04
CA HIS A 126 5.12 -18.59 12.69
C HIS A 126 6.64 -18.43 12.75
N LYS A 127 7.36 -19.55 12.93
CA LYS A 127 8.81 -19.57 13.16
C LYS A 127 9.61 -19.55 11.85
N THR A 128 9.15 -20.25 10.81
CA THR A 128 9.85 -20.33 9.53
C THR A 128 9.38 -19.30 8.53
N ALA A 129 10.24 -18.95 7.55
CA ALA A 129 9.89 -18.04 6.47
C ALA A 129 8.66 -18.50 5.68
N LEU A 130 8.56 -19.80 5.41
CA LEU A 130 7.42 -20.40 4.71
C LEU A 130 6.11 -20.25 5.51
N GLN A 131 6.15 -20.52 6.83
CA GLN A 131 4.98 -20.32 7.70
C GLN A 131 4.51 -18.87 7.71
N LYS A 132 5.45 -17.91 7.81
CA LYS A 132 5.14 -16.48 7.74
C LYS A 132 4.51 -16.11 6.40
N GLN A 133 5.13 -16.54 5.29
CA GLN A 133 4.63 -16.26 3.93
C GLN A 133 3.22 -16.81 3.71
N ASN A 134 2.97 -18.06 4.07
CA ASN A 134 1.65 -18.69 3.94
C ASN A 134 0.59 -17.96 4.78
N ARG A 135 0.95 -17.58 6.01
CA ARG A 135 0.05 -16.82 6.89
C ARG A 135 -0.28 -15.44 6.32
N ILE A 136 0.73 -14.69 5.87
CA ILE A 136 0.57 -13.38 5.25
C ILE A 136 -0.34 -13.48 4.02
N HIS A 137 -0.10 -14.45 3.16
CA HIS A 137 -0.93 -14.68 1.97
C HIS A 137 -2.41 -14.95 2.34
N LYS A 138 -2.65 -15.87 3.29
CA LYS A 138 -4.01 -16.21 3.76
C LYS A 138 -4.74 -15.00 4.36
N ILE A 139 -4.08 -14.24 5.24
CA ILE A 139 -4.73 -13.10 5.89
C ILE A 139 -4.94 -11.94 4.91
N ARG A 140 -4.00 -11.69 3.99
CA ARG A 140 -4.17 -10.68 2.94
C ARG A 140 -5.39 -10.96 2.07
N GLY A 141 -5.61 -12.24 1.67
CA GLY A 141 -6.82 -12.63 0.94
C GLY A 141 -8.08 -12.25 1.72
N LYS A 142 -8.17 -12.69 2.98
CA LYS A 142 -9.31 -12.40 3.86
C LYS A 142 -9.54 -10.89 4.05
N VAL A 143 -8.46 -10.12 4.26
CA VAL A 143 -8.53 -8.66 4.40
C VAL A 143 -9.06 -8.02 3.12
N ASN A 144 -8.56 -8.43 1.95
CA ASN A 144 -9.02 -7.89 0.68
C ASN A 144 -10.51 -8.18 0.43
N ASP A 145 -11.00 -9.36 0.75
CA ASP A 145 -12.42 -9.70 0.58
C ASP A 145 -13.32 -8.86 1.50
N ILE A 146 -12.87 -8.61 2.72
CA ILE A 146 -13.56 -7.71 3.65
C ILE A 146 -13.54 -6.27 3.12
N LEU A 147 -12.39 -5.77 2.66
CA LEU A 147 -12.27 -4.42 2.11
C LEU A 147 -13.16 -4.20 0.89
N LYS A 148 -13.24 -5.19 -0.02
CA LYS A 148 -14.19 -5.15 -1.16
C LYS A 148 -15.64 -5.02 -0.70
N THR A 149 -16.03 -5.79 0.31
CA THR A 149 -17.38 -5.74 0.88
C THR A 149 -17.67 -4.39 1.54
N LEU A 150 -16.71 -3.87 2.31
CA LEU A 150 -16.81 -2.55 2.93
C LEU A 150 -16.92 -1.44 1.88
N GLY A 151 -16.06 -1.45 0.85
CA GLY A 151 -16.09 -0.45 -0.23
C GLY A 151 -17.45 -0.40 -0.92
N LYS A 152 -18.02 -1.56 -1.28
CA LYS A 152 -19.36 -1.63 -1.87
C LYS A 152 -20.44 -1.03 -0.97
N ARG A 153 -20.40 -1.29 0.35
CA ARG A 153 -21.36 -0.73 1.31
C ARG A 153 -21.23 0.78 1.49
N LEU A 154 -20.01 1.30 1.35
CA LEU A 154 -19.73 2.73 1.42
C LEU A 154 -20.06 3.47 0.11
N GLY A 155 -20.60 2.76 -0.91
CA GLY A 155 -20.91 3.32 -2.21
C GLY A 155 -19.65 3.68 -3.02
N ILE A 156 -18.53 3.00 -2.78
CA ILE A 156 -17.29 3.23 -3.51
C ILE A 156 -17.23 2.23 -4.66
N GLU A 157 -17.24 2.71 -5.89
CA GLU A 157 -17.23 1.87 -7.11
C GLU A 157 -15.94 1.07 -7.29
N ALA A 158 -14.81 1.61 -6.78
CA ALA A 158 -13.50 0.97 -6.90
C ALA A 158 -13.45 -0.36 -6.13
N ASN A 159 -12.78 -1.36 -6.72
CA ASN A 159 -12.54 -2.64 -6.05
C ASN A 159 -11.46 -2.50 -4.97
N ILE A 160 -11.86 -2.25 -3.74
CA ILE A 160 -10.96 -1.92 -2.63
C ILE A 160 -10.15 -3.13 -2.22
N THR A 161 -8.83 -2.97 -2.22
CA THR A 161 -7.84 -3.93 -1.72
C THR A 161 -6.78 -3.19 -0.90
N THR A 162 -5.94 -3.92 -0.16
CA THR A 162 -4.82 -3.32 0.58
C THR A 162 -3.89 -2.48 -0.32
N TYR A 163 -3.82 -2.79 -1.61
CA TYR A 163 -2.99 -2.07 -2.58
C TYR A 163 -3.58 -0.72 -2.99
N VAL A 164 -4.91 -0.57 -2.91
CA VAL A 164 -5.61 0.70 -3.19
C VAL A 164 -5.15 1.80 -2.23
N ALA A 165 -4.89 1.50 -0.95
CA ALA A 165 -4.37 2.47 0.01
C ALA A 165 -3.07 3.14 -0.49
N ARG A 166 -2.16 2.35 -1.05
CA ARG A 166 -0.90 2.84 -1.62
C ARG A 166 -1.10 3.73 -2.84
N HIS A 167 -1.99 3.34 -3.75
CA HIS A 167 -2.34 4.17 -4.91
C HIS A 167 -2.99 5.49 -4.47
N SER A 168 -3.90 5.42 -3.51
CA SER A 168 -4.60 6.60 -3.00
C SER A 168 -3.64 7.56 -2.30
N PHE A 169 -2.69 7.07 -1.49
CA PHE A 169 -1.63 7.88 -0.91
C PHE A 169 -0.87 8.67 -1.99
N ALA A 170 -0.38 7.97 -3.01
CA ALA A 170 0.38 8.61 -4.09
C ALA A 170 -0.45 9.64 -4.87
N SER A 171 -1.68 9.28 -5.24
CA SER A 171 -2.57 10.15 -6.03
C SER A 171 -3.03 11.37 -5.25
N VAL A 172 -3.33 11.23 -3.95
CA VAL A 172 -3.73 12.36 -3.10
C VAL A 172 -2.58 13.33 -2.92
N LEU A 173 -1.36 12.85 -2.66
CA LEU A 173 -0.18 13.73 -2.53
C LEU A 173 0.13 14.46 -3.84
N LYS A 174 0.04 13.77 -5.00
CA LYS A 174 0.22 14.39 -6.31
C LYS A 174 -0.81 15.53 -6.52
N LYS A 175 -2.09 15.26 -6.26
CA LYS A 175 -3.16 16.27 -6.38
C LYS A 175 -2.96 17.44 -5.41
N SER A 176 -2.27 17.23 -4.30
CA SER A 176 -1.88 18.29 -3.36
C SER A 176 -0.60 19.04 -3.76
N GLY A 177 -0.06 18.81 -4.95
CA GLY A 177 1.14 19.49 -5.46
C GLY A 177 2.47 19.01 -4.87
N VAL A 178 2.49 17.87 -4.16
CA VAL A 178 3.72 17.32 -3.60
C VAL A 178 4.64 16.82 -4.72
N ASN A 179 5.92 17.17 -4.63
CA ASN A 179 6.93 16.76 -5.61
C ASN A 179 6.98 15.24 -5.76
N ILE A 180 7.00 14.76 -7.00
CA ILE A 180 7.00 13.34 -7.34
C ILE A 180 8.19 12.58 -6.76
N ALA A 181 9.35 13.24 -6.59
CA ALA A 181 10.52 12.62 -5.98
C ALA A 181 10.28 12.30 -4.50
N LEU A 182 9.60 13.18 -3.75
CA LEU A 182 9.21 12.93 -2.37
C LEU A 182 8.19 11.79 -2.27
N ILE A 183 7.23 11.75 -3.20
CA ILE A 183 6.25 10.64 -3.27
C ILE A 183 6.98 9.32 -3.55
N SER A 184 7.92 9.32 -4.49
CA SER A 184 8.74 8.16 -4.83
C SER A 184 9.56 7.65 -3.66
N GLU A 185 10.17 8.56 -2.91
CA GLU A 185 10.94 8.24 -1.71
C GLU A 185 10.05 7.62 -0.62
N ALA A 186 8.91 8.24 -0.31
CA ALA A 186 7.95 7.73 0.66
C ALA A 186 7.41 6.35 0.28
N LEU A 187 7.18 6.11 -1.02
CA LEU A 187 6.78 4.82 -1.54
C LEU A 187 7.92 3.78 -1.55
N GLY A 188 9.18 4.21 -1.37
CA GLY A 188 10.35 3.33 -1.44
C GLY A 188 10.56 2.74 -2.84
N HIS A 189 10.27 3.50 -3.90
CA HIS A 189 10.64 3.10 -5.25
C HIS A 189 12.13 3.31 -5.47
N SER A 190 12.77 2.40 -6.21
CA SER A 190 14.17 2.52 -6.60
C SER A 190 14.35 3.44 -7.81
N ASP A 191 13.28 3.63 -8.59
CA ASP A 191 13.25 4.42 -9.81
C ASP A 191 12.03 5.36 -9.83
N LEU A 192 12.27 6.60 -10.25
CA LEU A 192 11.24 7.62 -10.39
C LEU A 192 10.20 7.26 -11.46
N ALA A 193 10.62 6.61 -12.55
CA ALA A 193 9.74 6.15 -13.62
C ALA A 193 8.64 5.21 -13.09
N THR A 194 8.96 4.35 -12.12
CA THR A 194 7.96 3.52 -11.44
C THR A 194 6.86 4.36 -10.78
N THR A 195 7.20 5.52 -10.25
CA THR A 195 6.23 6.42 -9.62
C THR A 195 5.41 7.16 -10.68
N GLN A 196 6.02 7.55 -11.79
CA GLN A 196 5.33 8.22 -12.91
C GLN A 196 4.24 7.36 -13.53
N ILE A 197 4.48 6.04 -13.68
CA ILE A 197 3.46 5.09 -14.16
C ILE A 197 2.25 5.03 -13.21
N TYR A 198 2.47 5.20 -11.91
CA TYR A 198 1.42 5.25 -10.90
C TYR A 198 0.60 6.52 -10.94
N LEU A 199 1.24 7.61 -11.32
CA LEU A 199 0.70 8.94 -11.31
C LEU A 199 0.44 9.33 -12.76
N ASP A 200 -0.75 9.10 -13.26
CA ASP A 200 -1.19 9.58 -14.58
C ASP A 200 -0.74 11.01 -14.87
N SER A 201 -0.82 11.43 -16.14
CA SER A 201 -0.63 12.81 -16.56
C SER A 201 -1.31 13.79 -15.61
N PHE A 202 -0.77 14.99 -15.48
CA PHE A 202 -1.40 16.05 -14.71
C PHE A 202 -2.81 16.28 -15.21
N ASP A 203 -3.79 16.43 -14.32
CA ASP A 203 -5.12 16.91 -14.69
C ASP A 203 -4.97 18.31 -15.29
N ASN A 204 -5.75 18.64 -16.32
CA ASN A 204 -5.70 19.96 -16.97
C ASN A 204 -5.83 21.12 -15.96
N GLU A 205 -6.69 20.96 -14.94
CA GLU A 205 -6.85 21.92 -13.85
C GLU A 205 -5.54 22.22 -13.09
N GLN A 206 -4.68 21.21 -12.90
CA GLN A 206 -3.37 21.40 -12.22
C GLN A 206 -2.38 22.17 -13.13
N VAL A 207 -2.44 21.92 -14.42
CA VAL A 207 -1.63 22.67 -15.40
C VAL A 207 -2.10 24.12 -15.45
N ASP A 208 -3.41 24.34 -15.52
CA ASP A 208 -4.02 25.67 -15.56
C ASP A 208 -3.70 26.48 -14.29
N GLU A 209 -3.74 25.83 -13.11
CA GLU A 209 -3.36 26.46 -11.84
C GLU A 209 -1.86 26.80 -11.79
N ALA A 210 -1.00 25.91 -12.28
CA ALA A 210 0.43 26.17 -12.39
C ALA A 210 0.72 27.35 -13.34
N MET A 211 -0.03 27.48 -14.42
CA MET A 211 0.11 28.58 -15.39
C MET A 211 -0.23 29.96 -14.79
N LYS A 212 -1.10 30.04 -13.79
CA LYS A 212 -1.39 31.29 -13.07
C LYS A 212 -0.19 31.87 -12.33
N ASN A 213 0.80 31.03 -11.98
CA ASN A 213 2.03 31.49 -11.32
C ASN A 213 3.02 32.16 -12.30
N LEU A 214 2.73 32.21 -13.60
CA LEU A 214 3.55 32.88 -14.60
C LEU A 214 3.20 34.38 -14.77
N LEU A 215 2.09 34.80 -14.18
CA LEU A 215 1.60 36.20 -14.23
C LEU A 215 1.72 36.87 -12.87
#